data_2fbe85fd06911dcc8f3c1ef947ed98e9
#
_entry.id   2fbe85fd06911dcc8f3c1ef947ed98e9
#
_cell.length_a   1.000
_cell.length_b   1.000
_cell.length_c   1.000
_cell.angle_alpha   90.00
_cell.angle_beta   90.00
_cell.angle_gamma   90.00
#
_symmetry.space_group_name_H-M   'P 1'
#
loop_
_entity.id
_entity.type
_entity.pdbx_description
1 polymer ?
#
loop_
_entity_poly.entity_id
_entity_poly.type
_entity_poly.pdbx_seq_one_letter_code
_entity_poly.pdbx_strand_id
1 'polypeptide(L)'
;ESNSMNEAAKKLFVSQPNLSATVREVEEELGITVFMRNNRGITVTAEGEEFLGYAKQVVEQYHLLENRYLNVESKKKFSVSMQHYSFAVKAFVQLAKEVGMDEYEFAVHETKTKEVIDNVKNLKSEIGVLYLSDFNEKVLRKLFKECDIEFKELFTCNTYVYLWKKHPLAGKKEITLDDLQEYPCLTFEQGVNNSFYYAEEMMSTYEYKRVIKADDRATMLNLMVGLNGFTLCSGIISEDLNGDDYAAIPLKESEKMHIGYIKHKGTKLSKLGEIYIDALKNYENKVL
;
A
#
# COMPACT_ATOMS: atom_id res chain seq x y z
N GLU A 1 3.87 24.79 3.10
CA GLU A 1 2.44 25.00 3.34
C GLU A 1 2.25 26.38 3.96
N SER A 2 1.99 27.37 3.15
CA SER A 2 1.78 28.76 3.55
C SER A 2 0.73 29.39 2.65
N ASN A 3 -0.15 30.20 3.21
CA ASN A 3 -1.26 30.81 2.47
C ASN A 3 -0.83 32.08 1.69
N SER A 4 0.42 32.52 1.84
CA SER A 4 0.95 33.68 1.13
C SER A 4 2.46 33.60 0.95
N MET A 5 2.97 34.30 -0.09
CA MET A 5 4.44 34.44 -0.31
C MET A 5 5.16 35.13 0.86
N ASN A 6 4.49 36.05 1.56
CA ASN A 6 5.08 36.71 2.72
C ASN A 6 5.26 35.74 3.89
N GLU A 7 4.29 34.88 4.12
CA GLU A 7 4.37 33.85 5.15
C GLU A 7 5.45 32.81 4.81
N ALA A 8 5.47 32.33 3.56
CA ALA A 8 6.47 31.40 3.07
C ALA A 8 7.89 31.98 3.18
N ALA A 9 8.09 33.23 2.79
CA ALA A 9 9.39 33.92 2.88
C ALA A 9 9.88 34.01 4.32
N LYS A 10 9.00 34.32 5.28
CA LYS A 10 9.31 34.29 6.72
C LYS A 10 9.74 32.93 7.20
N LYS A 11 9.01 31.88 6.83
CA LYS A 11 9.33 30.48 7.20
C LYS A 11 10.67 30.02 6.62
N LEU A 12 11.00 30.49 5.41
CA LEU A 12 12.25 30.14 4.72
C LEU A 12 13.42 31.07 5.05
N PHE A 13 13.23 32.07 5.92
CA PHE A 13 14.24 33.07 6.28
C PHE A 13 14.84 33.82 5.08
N VAL A 14 14.01 34.08 4.06
CA VAL A 14 14.38 34.85 2.86
C VAL A 14 13.49 36.09 2.69
N SER A 15 13.91 37.04 1.84
CA SER A 15 13.03 38.14 1.49
C SER A 15 11.93 37.70 0.52
N GLN A 16 10.73 38.25 0.66
CA GLN A 16 9.62 37.95 -0.25
C GLN A 16 9.93 38.26 -1.72
N PRO A 17 10.63 39.38 -2.08
CA PRO A 17 11.04 39.60 -3.46
C PRO A 17 11.94 38.52 -4.02
N ASN A 18 12.90 38.03 -3.25
CA ASN A 18 13.78 36.94 -3.68
C ASN A 18 13.00 35.65 -3.90
N LEU A 19 12.13 35.27 -2.96
CA LEU A 19 11.28 34.07 -3.12
C LEU A 19 10.41 34.17 -4.38
N SER A 20 9.81 35.37 -4.61
CA SER A 20 8.97 35.56 -5.81
C SER A 20 9.77 35.52 -7.10
N ALA A 21 11.03 36.03 -7.10
CA ALA A 21 11.91 35.91 -8.23
C ALA A 21 12.31 34.48 -8.55
N THR A 22 12.71 33.69 -7.52
CA THR A 22 13.07 32.30 -7.69
C THR A 22 11.89 31.44 -8.22
N VAL A 23 10.67 31.67 -7.71
CA VAL A 23 9.48 31.00 -8.22
C VAL A 23 9.27 31.33 -9.70
N ARG A 24 9.40 32.59 -10.09
CA ARG A 24 9.23 33.02 -11.48
C ARG A 24 10.29 32.39 -12.40
N GLU A 25 11.55 32.37 -11.97
CA GLU A 25 12.65 31.74 -12.72
C GLU A 25 12.34 30.27 -13.00
N VAL A 26 11.85 29.52 -12.00
CA VAL A 26 11.45 28.11 -12.19
C VAL A 26 10.27 28.00 -13.15
N GLU A 27 9.24 28.84 -13.03
CA GLU A 27 8.10 28.86 -13.93
C GLU A 27 8.50 29.17 -15.39
N GLU A 28 9.41 30.13 -15.58
CA GLU A 28 9.95 30.51 -16.89
C GLU A 28 10.82 29.40 -17.50
N GLU A 29 11.69 28.76 -16.70
CA GLU A 29 12.57 27.67 -17.16
C GLU A 29 11.77 26.44 -17.61
N LEU A 30 10.72 26.10 -16.87
CA LEU A 30 9.89 24.94 -17.16
C LEU A 30 8.74 25.23 -18.14
N GLY A 31 8.44 26.50 -18.40
CA GLY A 31 7.34 26.91 -19.28
C GLY A 31 5.96 26.63 -18.69
N ILE A 32 5.84 26.57 -17.36
CA ILE A 32 4.59 26.29 -16.63
C ILE A 32 4.26 27.43 -15.66
N THR A 33 3.00 27.52 -15.24
CA THR A 33 2.58 28.39 -14.16
C THR A 33 2.27 27.55 -12.93
N VAL A 34 3.08 27.63 -11.89
CA VAL A 34 2.89 26.86 -10.65
C VAL A 34 1.86 27.54 -9.74
N PHE A 35 1.94 28.89 -9.62
CA PHE A 35 1.07 29.65 -8.73
C PHE A 35 0.30 30.73 -9.46
N MET A 36 -1.02 30.76 -9.29
CA MET A 36 -1.87 31.88 -9.67
C MET A 36 -2.16 32.79 -8.48
N ARG A 37 -2.01 34.11 -8.70
CA ARG A 37 -2.38 35.14 -7.71
C ARG A 37 -3.80 35.62 -8.01
N ASN A 38 -4.62 35.68 -6.99
CA ASN A 38 -5.97 36.23 -7.04
C ASN A 38 -6.23 37.13 -5.82
N ASN A 39 -7.37 37.79 -5.80
CA ASN A 39 -7.76 38.70 -4.72
C ASN A 39 -7.94 38.02 -3.35
N ARG A 40 -7.92 36.66 -3.31
CA ARG A 40 -8.06 35.86 -2.09
C ARG A 40 -6.72 35.22 -1.64
N GLY A 41 -5.63 35.45 -2.39
CA GLY A 41 -4.32 34.89 -2.09
C GLY A 41 -3.66 34.20 -3.27
N ILE A 42 -2.94 33.12 -2.99
CA ILE A 42 -2.23 32.30 -3.97
C ILE A 42 -2.90 30.94 -4.07
N THR A 43 -3.12 30.47 -5.28
CA THR A 43 -3.67 29.15 -5.59
C THR A 43 -2.66 28.39 -6.46
N VAL A 44 -2.47 27.12 -6.19
CA VAL A 44 -1.66 26.22 -7.03
C VAL A 44 -2.48 25.85 -8.28
N THR A 45 -1.85 25.83 -9.45
CA THR A 45 -2.46 25.37 -10.70
C THR A 45 -2.42 23.84 -10.79
N ALA A 46 -3.13 23.23 -11.74
CA ALA A 46 -3.05 21.78 -11.98
C ALA A 46 -1.63 21.35 -12.39
N GLU A 47 -0.96 22.13 -13.26
CA GLU A 47 0.45 21.92 -13.63
C GLU A 47 1.37 22.11 -12.42
N GLY A 48 1.05 23.09 -11.57
CA GLY A 48 1.76 23.34 -10.31
C GLY A 48 1.63 22.19 -9.32
N GLU A 49 0.47 21.56 -9.19
CA GLU A 49 0.29 20.37 -8.32
C GLU A 49 1.14 19.21 -8.80
N GLU A 50 1.17 18.95 -10.11
CA GLU A 50 2.02 17.94 -10.70
C GLU A 50 3.51 18.22 -10.43
N PHE A 51 3.97 19.45 -10.74
CA PHE A 51 5.35 19.89 -10.48
C PHE A 51 5.72 19.74 -9.00
N LEU A 52 4.88 20.23 -8.08
CA LEU A 52 5.12 20.15 -6.65
C LEU A 52 5.17 18.71 -6.15
N GLY A 53 4.42 17.80 -6.78
CA GLY A 53 4.51 16.35 -6.52
C GLY A 53 5.93 15.82 -6.80
N TYR A 54 6.50 16.14 -7.95
CA TYR A 54 7.88 15.77 -8.29
C TYR A 54 8.93 16.51 -7.45
N ALA A 55 8.76 17.80 -7.26
CA ALA A 55 9.66 18.62 -6.45
C ALA A 55 9.76 18.11 -5.01
N LYS A 56 8.62 17.70 -4.42
CA LYS A 56 8.58 17.09 -3.09
C LYS A 56 9.40 15.81 -3.03
N GLN A 57 9.29 14.94 -4.03
CA GLN A 57 10.08 13.72 -4.11
C GLN A 57 11.59 14.00 -4.15
N VAL A 58 12.00 14.98 -4.94
CA VAL A 58 13.42 15.40 -5.01
C VAL A 58 13.91 15.89 -3.65
N VAL A 59 13.13 16.73 -2.98
CA VAL A 59 13.47 17.25 -1.64
C VAL A 59 13.53 16.11 -0.61
N GLU A 60 12.63 15.17 -0.66
CA GLU A 60 12.64 13.99 0.22
C GLU A 60 13.89 13.12 -0.02
N GLN A 61 14.28 12.91 -1.30
CA GLN A 61 15.52 12.20 -1.63
C GLN A 61 16.77 12.99 -1.17
N TYR A 62 16.77 14.31 -1.32
CA TYR A 62 17.83 15.17 -0.82
C TYR A 62 17.97 15.03 0.70
N HIS A 63 16.88 15.08 1.46
CA HIS A 63 16.91 14.88 2.91
C HIS A 63 17.38 13.47 3.30
N LEU A 64 17.02 12.43 2.56
CA LEU A 64 17.56 11.09 2.78
C LEU A 64 19.09 11.06 2.61
N LEU A 65 19.59 11.77 1.62
CA LEU A 65 21.03 11.90 1.36
C LEU A 65 21.73 12.69 2.47
N GLU A 66 21.18 13.84 2.89
CA GLU A 66 21.69 14.61 4.01
C GLU A 66 21.76 13.77 5.29
N ASN A 67 20.67 13.10 5.64
CA ASN A 67 20.57 12.26 6.83
C ASN A 67 21.58 11.11 6.83
N ARG A 68 21.84 10.54 5.64
CA ARG A 68 22.79 9.44 5.49
C ARG A 68 24.25 9.88 5.62
N TYR A 69 24.58 11.09 5.19
CA TYR A 69 25.97 11.54 5.06
C TYR A 69 26.38 12.66 6.01
N LEU A 70 25.43 13.44 6.54
CA LEU A 70 25.74 14.59 7.40
C LEU A 70 25.51 14.31 8.90
N ASN A 71 25.18 13.06 9.30
CA ASN A 71 24.96 12.68 10.70
C ASN A 71 24.05 13.65 11.48
N VAL A 72 23.07 14.25 10.81
CA VAL A 72 22.05 14.98 11.52
C VAL A 72 21.19 13.93 12.25
N GLU A 73 20.99 14.07 13.54
CA GLU A 73 20.03 13.28 14.33
C GLU A 73 18.63 13.51 13.78
N SER A 74 18.31 12.80 12.71
CA SER A 74 17.00 12.87 12.09
C SER A 74 16.20 11.64 12.48
N LYS A 75 14.91 11.85 12.65
CA LYS A 75 13.97 10.75 12.84
C LYS A 75 14.19 9.67 11.79
N LYS A 76 14.25 8.42 12.23
CA LYS A 76 14.27 7.28 11.32
C LYS A 76 13.01 7.32 10.45
N LYS A 77 13.16 7.27 9.13
CA LYS A 77 12.04 7.27 8.20
C LYS A 77 11.94 5.92 7.51
N PHE A 78 10.73 5.39 7.44
CA PHE A 78 10.42 4.17 6.71
C PHE A 78 8.98 4.21 6.23
N SER A 79 8.74 3.79 5.00
CA SER A 79 7.40 3.73 4.44
C SER A 79 7.18 2.43 3.70
N VAL A 80 6.02 1.81 3.91
CA VAL A 80 5.58 0.61 3.23
C VAL A 80 4.17 0.77 2.71
N SER A 81 3.91 0.24 1.52
CA SER A 81 2.57 0.06 0.97
C SER A 81 2.24 -1.43 0.88
N MET A 82 0.99 -1.78 1.08
CA MET A 82 0.56 -3.18 1.03
C MET A 82 -0.90 -3.29 0.60
N GLN A 83 -1.25 -4.41 -0.01
CA GLN A 83 -2.63 -4.85 -0.10
C GLN A 83 -3.18 -5.13 1.31
N HIS A 84 -4.45 -5.44 1.45
CA HIS A 84 -5.11 -5.59 2.75
C HIS A 84 -4.68 -6.87 3.50
N TYR A 85 -3.41 -6.94 3.89
CA TYR A 85 -2.80 -8.08 4.61
C TYR A 85 -2.53 -7.78 6.08
N SER A 86 -3.31 -8.38 6.98
CA SER A 86 -3.10 -8.22 8.44
C SER A 86 -1.72 -8.71 8.91
N PHE A 87 -1.16 -9.74 8.29
CA PHE A 87 0.18 -10.23 8.61
C PHE A 87 1.26 -9.20 8.26
N ALA A 88 1.10 -8.45 7.17
CA ALA A 88 2.04 -7.40 6.78
C ALA A 88 1.98 -6.21 7.74
N VAL A 89 0.79 -5.86 8.23
CA VAL A 89 0.63 -4.88 9.32
C VAL A 89 1.29 -5.39 10.60
N LYS A 90 1.12 -6.68 10.95
CA LYS A 90 1.74 -7.27 12.15
C LYS A 90 3.27 -7.28 12.07
N ALA A 91 3.84 -7.57 10.88
CA ALA A 91 5.28 -7.44 10.65
C ALA A 91 5.77 -6.00 10.85
N PHE A 92 4.98 -5.02 10.45
CA PHE A 92 5.29 -3.61 10.68
C PHE A 92 5.24 -3.22 12.15
N VAL A 93 4.26 -3.72 12.89
CA VAL A 93 4.20 -3.55 14.36
C VAL A 93 5.44 -4.14 15.04
N GLN A 94 5.92 -5.31 14.57
CA GLN A 94 7.14 -5.93 15.06
C GLN A 94 8.36 -5.04 14.80
N LEU A 95 8.52 -4.51 13.58
CA LEU A 95 9.56 -3.54 13.24
C LEU A 95 9.52 -2.33 14.16
N ALA A 96 8.36 -1.71 14.35
CA ALA A 96 8.23 -0.53 15.20
C ALA A 96 8.61 -0.80 16.67
N LYS A 97 8.28 -1.99 17.19
CA LYS A 97 8.69 -2.43 18.52
C LYS A 97 10.20 -2.65 18.62
N GLU A 98 10.84 -3.16 17.57
CA GLU A 98 12.29 -3.40 17.53
C GLU A 98 13.07 -2.08 17.49
N VAL A 99 12.55 -1.05 16.80
CA VAL A 99 13.13 0.30 16.81
C VAL A 99 13.07 0.94 18.21
N GLY A 100 12.07 0.58 19.00
CA GLY A 100 11.96 0.94 20.42
C GLY A 100 11.70 2.41 20.65
N MET A 101 12.53 3.06 21.50
CA MET A 101 12.35 4.47 21.93
C MET A 101 13.02 5.50 20.99
N ASP A 102 13.67 5.06 19.93
CA ASP A 102 14.28 5.98 18.95
C ASP A 102 13.20 6.84 18.28
N GLU A 103 13.52 8.08 17.95
CA GLU A 103 12.62 8.92 17.19
C GLU A 103 12.46 8.41 15.77
N TYR A 104 11.21 8.24 15.33
CA TYR A 104 10.89 7.80 13.97
C TYR A 104 9.66 8.51 13.40
N GLU A 105 9.59 8.52 12.09
CA GLU A 105 8.42 8.91 11.29
C GLU A 105 8.17 7.81 10.26
N PHE A 106 7.24 6.92 10.57
CA PHE A 106 6.91 5.77 9.74
C PHE A 106 5.56 5.96 9.06
N ALA A 107 5.43 5.44 7.83
CA ALA A 107 4.17 5.45 7.09
C ALA A 107 3.80 4.03 6.65
N VAL A 108 2.55 3.66 6.90
CA VAL A 108 1.94 2.41 6.41
C VAL A 108 0.76 2.78 5.55
N HIS A 109 0.76 2.30 4.31
CA HIS A 109 -0.33 2.49 3.37
C HIS A 109 -0.94 1.13 3.05
N GLU A 110 -2.07 0.82 3.67
CA GLU A 110 -2.90 -0.30 3.27
C GLU A 110 -3.84 0.20 2.17
N THR A 111 -3.65 -0.28 0.93
CA THR A 111 -4.26 0.37 -0.24
C THR A 111 -4.36 -0.56 -1.45
N LYS A 112 -4.99 -0.10 -2.50
CA LYS A 112 -5.27 -0.80 -3.76
C LYS A 112 -4.01 -1.25 -4.47
N THR A 113 -4.05 -2.37 -5.17
CA THR A 113 -2.89 -2.97 -5.85
C THR A 113 -2.12 -1.98 -6.73
N LYS A 114 -2.85 -1.19 -7.54
CA LYS A 114 -2.20 -0.19 -8.40
C LYS A 114 -1.51 0.91 -7.59
N GLU A 115 -2.10 1.34 -6.50
CA GLU A 115 -1.51 2.36 -5.62
C GLU A 115 -0.28 1.82 -4.88
N VAL A 116 -0.26 0.54 -4.48
CA VAL A 116 0.95 -0.11 -3.94
C VAL A 116 2.10 0.01 -4.95
N ILE A 117 1.82 -0.30 -6.23
CA ILE A 117 2.81 -0.22 -7.30
C ILE A 117 3.28 1.23 -7.52
N ASP A 118 2.34 2.17 -7.60
CA ASP A 118 2.64 3.59 -7.83
C ASP A 118 3.41 4.21 -6.66
N ASN A 119 3.10 3.85 -5.43
CA ASN A 119 3.83 4.33 -4.25
C ASN A 119 5.30 3.85 -4.26
N VAL A 120 5.57 2.63 -4.71
CA VAL A 120 6.96 2.14 -4.87
C VAL A 120 7.65 2.79 -6.08
N LYS A 121 6.95 2.90 -7.22
CA LYS A 121 7.46 3.57 -8.41
C LYS A 121 7.90 5.00 -8.11
N ASN A 122 7.06 5.73 -7.38
CA ASN A 122 7.27 7.14 -7.05
C ASN A 122 8.09 7.34 -5.76
N LEU A 123 8.72 6.28 -5.23
CA LEU A 123 9.54 6.31 -4.01
C LEU A 123 8.81 6.84 -2.76
N LYS A 124 7.48 6.87 -2.77
CA LYS A 124 6.65 7.18 -1.61
C LYS A 124 6.72 6.06 -0.56
N SER A 125 6.90 4.82 -1.02
CA SER A 125 7.16 3.66 -0.18
C SER A 125 8.41 2.93 -0.65
N GLU A 126 9.26 2.53 0.29
CA GLU A 126 10.46 1.74 0.00
C GLU A 126 10.10 0.32 -0.45
N ILE A 127 9.06 -0.25 0.15
CA ILE A 127 8.60 -1.61 -0.06
C ILE A 127 7.10 -1.58 -0.36
N GLY A 128 6.67 -2.41 -1.32
CA GLY A 128 5.28 -2.75 -1.54
C GLY A 128 5.05 -4.24 -1.30
N VAL A 129 3.99 -4.63 -0.59
CA VAL A 129 3.63 -6.05 -0.37
C VAL A 129 2.37 -6.37 -1.16
N LEU A 130 2.46 -7.37 -2.02
CA LEU A 130 1.37 -7.84 -2.87
C LEU A 130 1.58 -9.31 -3.25
N TYR A 131 0.60 -9.90 -3.96
CA TYR A 131 0.75 -11.27 -4.46
C TYR A 131 0.78 -11.31 -6.00
N LEU A 132 1.36 -12.40 -6.49
CA LEU A 132 1.21 -12.87 -7.86
C LEU A 132 0.50 -14.22 -7.86
N SER A 133 -0.20 -14.53 -8.95
CA SER A 133 -0.80 -15.81 -9.25
C SER A 133 -0.63 -16.11 -10.75
N ASP A 134 -0.89 -17.34 -11.17
CA ASP A 134 -0.84 -17.71 -12.60
C ASP A 134 -1.71 -16.79 -13.46
N PHE A 135 -2.79 -16.26 -12.91
CA PHE A 135 -3.70 -15.35 -13.61
C PHE A 135 -3.11 -13.95 -13.82
N ASN A 136 -2.54 -13.31 -12.77
CA ASN A 136 -2.14 -11.90 -12.83
C ASN A 136 -0.65 -11.68 -13.11
N GLU A 137 0.19 -12.69 -12.93
CA GLU A 137 1.65 -12.58 -12.96
C GLU A 137 2.17 -11.93 -14.25
N LYS A 138 1.71 -12.40 -15.40
CA LYS A 138 2.20 -11.91 -16.70
C LYS A 138 1.94 -10.42 -16.88
N VAL A 139 0.76 -9.94 -16.45
CA VAL A 139 0.36 -8.53 -16.59
C VAL A 139 1.11 -7.67 -15.58
N LEU A 140 1.16 -8.10 -14.31
CA LEU A 140 1.84 -7.34 -13.27
C LEU A 140 3.36 -7.29 -13.47
N ARG A 141 4.01 -8.38 -13.92
CA ARG A 141 5.45 -8.35 -14.23
C ARG A 141 5.78 -7.43 -15.40
N LYS A 142 4.89 -7.31 -16.39
CA LYS A 142 5.06 -6.32 -17.47
C LYS A 142 5.01 -4.90 -16.88
N LEU A 143 4.01 -4.61 -16.06
CA LEU A 143 3.88 -3.32 -15.40
C LEU A 143 5.08 -3.01 -14.49
N PHE A 144 5.57 -3.98 -13.72
CA PHE A 144 6.77 -3.82 -12.89
C PHE A 144 7.98 -3.42 -13.74
N LYS A 145 8.15 -4.06 -14.91
CA LYS A 145 9.24 -3.71 -15.83
C LYS A 145 9.11 -2.28 -16.36
N GLU A 146 7.91 -1.84 -16.70
CA GLU A 146 7.64 -0.47 -17.17
C GLU A 146 7.82 0.59 -16.07
N CYS A 147 7.72 0.18 -14.81
CA CYS A 147 7.87 1.05 -13.63
C CYS A 147 9.24 0.93 -12.95
N ASP A 148 10.22 0.24 -13.53
CA ASP A 148 11.53 -0.04 -12.93
C ASP A 148 11.44 -0.68 -11.52
N ILE A 149 10.48 -1.58 -11.36
CA ILE A 149 10.22 -2.33 -10.13
C ILE A 149 10.73 -3.76 -10.27
N GLU A 150 11.24 -4.35 -9.20
CA GLU A 150 11.50 -5.78 -9.06
C GLU A 150 10.57 -6.40 -8.02
N PHE A 151 10.09 -7.61 -8.30
CA PHE A 151 9.33 -8.43 -7.36
C PHE A 151 10.22 -9.54 -6.84
N LYS A 152 10.17 -9.74 -5.52
CA LYS A 152 10.81 -10.87 -4.83
C LYS A 152 9.78 -11.64 -4.03
N GLU A 153 9.66 -12.91 -4.33
CA GLU A 153 8.78 -13.82 -3.60
C GLU A 153 9.29 -14.03 -2.18
N LEU A 154 8.36 -14.08 -1.22
CA LEU A 154 8.60 -14.39 0.18
C LEU A 154 8.19 -15.82 0.49
N PHE A 155 6.96 -16.17 0.14
CA PHE A 155 6.40 -17.50 0.33
C PHE A 155 5.17 -17.72 -0.56
N THR A 156 4.78 -18.98 -0.70
CA THR A 156 3.58 -19.39 -1.42
C THR A 156 2.55 -19.95 -0.44
N CYS A 157 1.29 -19.61 -0.62
CA CYS A 157 0.17 -20.14 0.13
C CYS A 157 -0.98 -20.56 -0.79
N ASN A 158 -1.90 -21.37 -0.24
CA ASN A 158 -3.15 -21.74 -0.89
C ASN A 158 -4.21 -20.66 -0.66
N THR A 159 -5.31 -20.75 -1.37
CA THR A 159 -6.48 -19.88 -1.18
C THR A 159 -7.39 -20.46 -0.10
N TYR A 160 -7.80 -19.59 0.81
CA TYR A 160 -8.74 -19.89 1.89
C TYR A 160 -9.96 -18.99 1.81
N VAL A 161 -11.08 -19.48 2.32
CA VAL A 161 -12.30 -18.70 2.53
C VAL A 161 -12.24 -18.08 3.92
N TYR A 162 -12.24 -16.78 4.00
CA TYR A 162 -12.24 -16.00 5.25
C TYR A 162 -13.67 -15.60 5.59
N LEU A 163 -14.14 -16.00 6.75
CA LEU A 163 -15.51 -15.78 7.22
C LEU A 163 -15.55 -15.72 8.75
N TRP A 164 -16.67 -15.28 9.32
CA TRP A 164 -16.84 -15.26 10.77
C TRP A 164 -17.18 -16.66 11.33
N LYS A 165 -16.74 -16.93 12.56
CA LYS A 165 -16.88 -18.29 13.18
C LYS A 165 -18.32 -18.80 13.34
N LYS A 166 -19.32 -17.88 13.28
CA LYS A 166 -20.75 -18.28 13.31
C LYS A 166 -21.39 -18.35 11.92
N HIS A 167 -20.61 -18.21 10.86
CA HIS A 167 -21.11 -18.42 9.50
C HIS A 167 -21.59 -19.86 9.31
N PRO A 168 -22.69 -20.10 8.55
CA PRO A 168 -23.20 -21.45 8.31
C PRO A 168 -22.17 -22.44 7.76
N LEU A 169 -21.18 -21.98 7.03
CA LEU A 169 -20.10 -22.82 6.48
C LEU A 169 -18.90 -22.99 7.44
N ALA A 170 -18.86 -22.32 8.58
CA ALA A 170 -17.70 -22.30 9.48
C ALA A 170 -17.32 -23.68 10.05
N GLY A 171 -18.27 -24.62 10.10
CA GLY A 171 -18.03 -25.98 10.56
C GLY A 171 -17.49 -26.97 9.51
N LYS A 172 -17.32 -26.51 8.24
CA LYS A 172 -16.76 -27.35 7.18
C LYS A 172 -15.25 -27.47 7.30
N LYS A 173 -14.72 -28.62 6.90
CA LYS A 173 -13.25 -28.82 6.80
C LYS A 173 -12.67 -28.20 5.54
N GLU A 174 -13.49 -28.11 4.49
CA GLU A 174 -13.16 -27.55 3.18
C GLU A 174 -14.45 -26.97 2.58
N ILE A 175 -14.34 -25.88 1.86
CA ILE A 175 -15.45 -25.17 1.19
C ILE A 175 -15.23 -25.24 -0.31
N THR A 176 -16.30 -25.41 -1.09
CA THR A 176 -16.29 -25.35 -2.55
C THR A 176 -16.81 -23.99 -3.04
N LEU A 177 -16.50 -23.62 -4.28
CA LEU A 177 -17.08 -22.42 -4.91
C LEU A 177 -18.62 -22.50 -5.00
N ASP A 178 -19.17 -23.69 -5.18
CA ASP A 178 -20.63 -23.90 -5.20
C ASP A 178 -21.27 -23.60 -3.83
N ASP A 179 -20.62 -23.98 -2.73
CA ASP A 179 -21.09 -23.65 -1.38
C ASP A 179 -21.22 -22.14 -1.15
N LEU A 180 -20.36 -21.36 -1.80
CA LEU A 180 -20.27 -19.91 -1.64
C LEU A 180 -21.36 -19.13 -2.40
N GLN A 181 -22.05 -19.76 -3.36
CA GLN A 181 -23.04 -19.08 -4.21
C GLN A 181 -24.23 -18.48 -3.46
N GLU A 182 -24.55 -19.00 -2.29
CA GLU A 182 -25.67 -18.50 -1.49
C GLU A 182 -25.29 -17.31 -0.58
N TYR A 183 -24.01 -16.97 -0.52
CA TYR A 183 -23.48 -15.91 0.35
C TYR A 183 -22.85 -14.75 -0.44
N PRO A 184 -22.85 -13.49 0.07
CA PRO A 184 -22.20 -12.39 -0.60
C PRO A 184 -20.67 -12.56 -0.57
N CYS A 185 -20.05 -12.49 -1.74
CA CYS A 185 -18.61 -12.34 -1.88
C CYS A 185 -18.22 -10.87 -1.60
N LEU A 186 -17.33 -10.68 -0.66
CA LEU A 186 -16.81 -9.36 -0.29
C LEU A 186 -15.42 -9.18 -0.90
N THR A 187 -15.23 -8.10 -1.65
CA THR A 187 -13.97 -7.81 -2.34
C THR A 187 -13.53 -6.38 -2.08
N PHE A 188 -12.23 -6.12 -2.19
CA PHE A 188 -11.71 -4.77 -2.11
C PHE A 188 -11.89 -4.01 -3.43
N GLU A 189 -12.46 -2.79 -3.33
CA GLU A 189 -12.67 -1.91 -4.48
C GLU A 189 -11.33 -1.42 -5.04
N GLN A 190 -11.10 -1.60 -6.34
CA GLN A 190 -9.87 -1.19 -7.01
C GLN A 190 -9.98 0.17 -7.73
N GLY A 191 -11.09 0.89 -7.54
CA GLY A 191 -11.31 2.23 -8.12
C GLY A 191 -11.35 2.21 -9.65
N VAL A 192 -10.69 3.18 -10.27
CA VAL A 192 -10.60 3.28 -11.73
C VAL A 192 -9.81 2.14 -12.37
N ASN A 193 -8.98 1.43 -11.60
CA ASN A 193 -8.19 0.27 -12.04
C ASN A 193 -8.95 -1.03 -11.75
N ASN A 194 -10.19 -1.14 -12.19
CA ASN A 194 -11.11 -2.24 -11.90
C ASN A 194 -10.87 -3.52 -12.74
N SER A 195 -9.73 -3.64 -13.41
CA SER A 195 -9.34 -4.89 -14.08
C SER A 195 -9.10 -5.98 -13.06
N PHE A 196 -9.58 -7.20 -13.35
CA PHE A 196 -9.39 -8.38 -12.50
C PHE A 196 -7.91 -8.69 -12.17
N TYR A 197 -6.95 -8.23 -12.98
CA TYR A 197 -5.52 -8.38 -12.70
C TYR A 197 -5.04 -7.60 -11.46
N TYR A 198 -5.81 -6.60 -11.02
CA TYR A 198 -5.52 -5.82 -9.81
C TYR A 198 -6.31 -6.28 -8.59
N ALA A 199 -7.21 -7.27 -8.74
CA ALA A 199 -7.97 -7.80 -7.62
C ALA A 199 -7.03 -8.30 -6.50
N GLU A 200 -7.43 -8.09 -5.27
CA GLU A 200 -6.69 -8.56 -4.10
C GLU A 200 -7.09 -9.98 -3.68
N GLU A 201 -8.24 -10.43 -4.17
CA GLU A 201 -8.77 -11.75 -3.94
C GLU A 201 -8.49 -12.65 -5.13
N MET A 202 -8.19 -13.90 -4.82
CA MET A 202 -8.11 -14.98 -5.80
C MET A 202 -9.48 -15.25 -6.43
N MET A 203 -9.52 -15.98 -7.53
CA MET A 203 -10.77 -16.36 -8.22
C MET A 203 -11.62 -15.13 -8.60
N SER A 204 -10.99 -14.00 -8.86
CA SER A 204 -11.66 -12.72 -9.17
C SER A 204 -12.49 -12.73 -10.46
N THR A 205 -12.25 -13.69 -11.35
CA THR A 205 -13.02 -13.92 -12.59
C THR A 205 -14.19 -14.87 -12.41
N TYR A 206 -14.33 -15.50 -11.23
CA TYR A 206 -15.47 -16.37 -10.96
C TYR A 206 -16.75 -15.56 -10.79
N GLU A 207 -17.85 -16.03 -11.36
CA GLU A 207 -19.14 -15.34 -11.32
C GLU A 207 -19.89 -15.65 -10.02
N TYR A 208 -19.72 -14.81 -9.01
CA TYR A 208 -20.51 -14.86 -7.78
C TYR A 208 -21.87 -14.20 -7.99
N LYS A 209 -22.94 -14.83 -7.50
CA LYS A 209 -24.31 -14.27 -7.59
C LYS A 209 -24.46 -12.93 -6.88
N ARG A 210 -23.70 -12.69 -5.83
CA ARG A 210 -23.74 -11.46 -5.03
C ARG A 210 -22.31 -11.02 -4.73
N VAL A 211 -21.98 -9.79 -5.08
CA VAL A 211 -20.67 -9.18 -4.81
C VAL A 211 -20.89 -7.83 -4.13
N ILE A 212 -20.19 -7.58 -3.06
CA ILE A 212 -20.15 -6.29 -2.40
C ILE A 212 -18.68 -5.85 -2.33
N LYS A 213 -18.41 -4.63 -2.80
CA LYS A 213 -17.10 -4.04 -2.78
C LYS A 213 -16.96 -3.08 -1.61
N ALA A 214 -15.84 -3.14 -0.90
CA ALA A 214 -15.52 -2.28 0.23
C ALA A 214 -14.13 -1.65 0.04
N ASP A 215 -13.94 -0.46 0.58
CA ASP A 215 -12.66 0.27 0.48
C ASP A 215 -11.73 0.00 1.66
N ASP A 216 -12.25 -0.55 2.75
CA ASP A 216 -11.48 -0.77 3.96
C ASP A 216 -11.86 -2.07 4.69
N ARG A 217 -10.93 -2.55 5.49
CA ARG A 217 -11.05 -3.80 6.25
C ARG A 217 -12.15 -3.75 7.31
N ALA A 218 -12.34 -2.65 8.00
CA ALA A 218 -13.32 -2.56 9.08
C ALA A 218 -14.74 -2.72 8.52
N THR A 219 -15.03 -2.03 7.41
CA THR A 219 -16.29 -2.20 6.67
C THR A 219 -16.47 -3.63 6.18
N MET A 220 -15.41 -4.25 5.62
CA MET A 220 -15.47 -5.64 5.15
C MET A 220 -15.81 -6.60 6.29
N LEU A 221 -15.18 -6.49 7.45
CA LEU A 221 -15.45 -7.34 8.61
C LEU A 221 -16.88 -7.15 9.13
N ASN A 222 -17.40 -5.94 9.16
CA ASN A 222 -18.79 -5.66 9.54
C ASN A 222 -19.79 -6.29 8.57
N LEU A 223 -19.55 -6.21 7.27
CA LEU A 223 -20.39 -6.85 6.24
C LEU A 223 -20.32 -8.38 6.34
N MET A 224 -19.13 -8.91 6.65
CA MET A 224 -18.94 -10.37 6.85
C MET A 224 -19.82 -10.90 7.98
N VAL A 225 -19.89 -10.20 9.10
CA VAL A 225 -20.75 -10.55 10.23
C VAL A 225 -22.22 -10.28 9.92
N GLY A 226 -22.54 -9.09 9.40
CA GLY A 226 -23.92 -8.63 9.22
C GLY A 226 -24.69 -9.36 8.11
N LEU A 227 -24.00 -9.87 7.09
CA LEU A 227 -24.61 -10.47 5.91
C LEU A 227 -24.23 -11.95 5.69
N ASN A 228 -23.50 -12.57 6.61
CA ASN A 228 -22.84 -13.85 6.37
C ASN A 228 -22.01 -13.81 5.07
N GLY A 229 -21.27 -12.72 4.87
CA GLY A 229 -20.37 -12.58 3.73
C GLY A 229 -19.06 -13.33 3.94
N PHE A 230 -18.36 -13.54 2.87
CA PHE A 230 -17.01 -14.12 2.87
C PHE A 230 -16.08 -13.36 1.96
N THR A 231 -14.78 -13.51 2.16
CA THR A 231 -13.75 -13.11 1.18
C THR A 231 -12.72 -14.22 1.01
N LEU A 232 -11.91 -14.16 -0.04
CA LEU A 232 -10.81 -15.09 -0.24
C LEU A 232 -9.50 -14.48 0.25
N CYS A 233 -8.68 -15.28 0.93
CA CYS A 233 -7.45 -14.82 1.55
C CYS A 233 -6.32 -15.86 1.50
N SER A 234 -5.15 -15.48 1.97
CA SER A 234 -3.95 -16.34 2.08
C SER A 234 -4.00 -17.39 3.19
N GLY A 235 -5.04 -17.41 4.01
CA GLY A 235 -5.10 -18.26 5.20
C GLY A 235 -4.32 -17.76 6.41
N ILE A 236 -3.46 -16.77 6.24
CA ILE A 236 -2.66 -16.20 7.33
C ILE A 236 -3.53 -15.19 8.10
N ILE A 237 -4.03 -15.61 9.26
CA ILE A 237 -4.86 -14.80 10.14
C ILE A 237 -4.01 -14.20 11.27
N SER A 238 -4.29 -12.95 11.61
CA SER A 238 -3.72 -12.28 12.79
C SER A 238 -4.82 -12.04 13.81
N GLU A 239 -5.14 -13.05 14.63
CA GLU A 239 -6.18 -12.96 15.68
C GLU A 239 -5.91 -11.81 16.64
N ASP A 240 -4.64 -11.54 16.97
CA ASP A 240 -4.23 -10.41 17.83
C ASP A 240 -4.66 -9.04 17.29
N LEU A 241 -4.87 -8.90 15.96
CA LEU A 241 -5.24 -7.63 15.32
C LEU A 241 -6.71 -7.56 14.92
N ASN A 242 -7.27 -8.69 14.48
CA ASN A 242 -8.64 -8.75 13.93
C ASN A 242 -9.64 -9.37 14.92
N GLY A 243 -9.17 -9.84 16.09
CA GLY A 243 -9.98 -10.63 17.03
C GLY A 243 -10.06 -12.10 16.60
N ASP A 244 -10.60 -12.91 17.48
CA ASP A 244 -10.72 -14.37 17.32
C ASP A 244 -12.08 -14.81 16.74
N ASP A 245 -12.92 -13.89 16.32
CA ASP A 245 -14.27 -14.19 15.79
C ASP A 245 -14.28 -14.68 14.35
N TYR A 246 -13.14 -14.77 13.69
CA TYR A 246 -13.01 -15.14 12.28
C TYR A 246 -12.23 -16.44 12.08
N ALA A 247 -12.50 -17.11 10.96
CA ALA A 247 -11.83 -18.34 10.55
C ALA A 247 -11.43 -18.30 9.08
N ALA A 248 -10.34 -18.97 8.73
CA ALA A 248 -9.97 -19.27 7.36
C ALA A 248 -10.13 -20.77 7.14
N ILE A 249 -10.93 -21.15 6.15
CA ILE A 249 -11.22 -22.55 5.80
C ILE A 249 -10.68 -22.80 4.40
N PRO A 250 -9.98 -23.92 4.15
CA PRO A 250 -9.43 -24.23 2.83
C PRO A 250 -10.51 -24.17 1.74
N LEU A 251 -10.19 -23.52 0.62
CA LEU A 251 -11.00 -23.60 -0.60
C LEU A 251 -10.56 -24.82 -1.41
N LYS A 252 -11.49 -25.64 -1.84
CA LYS A 252 -11.21 -26.88 -2.60
C LYS A 252 -10.57 -26.58 -3.96
N GLU A 253 -11.11 -25.59 -4.66
CA GLU A 253 -10.61 -25.12 -5.95
C GLU A 253 -9.44 -24.13 -5.79
N SER A 254 -8.60 -24.36 -4.79
CA SER A 254 -7.53 -23.48 -4.39
C SER A 254 -6.50 -23.28 -5.50
N GLU A 255 -6.15 -22.03 -5.76
CA GLU A 255 -4.99 -21.62 -6.56
C GLU A 255 -3.90 -21.10 -5.63
N LYS A 256 -2.65 -21.11 -6.12
CA LYS A 256 -1.51 -20.63 -5.35
C LYS A 256 -1.39 -19.11 -5.42
N MET A 257 -1.16 -18.52 -4.25
CA MET A 257 -0.76 -17.13 -4.09
C MET A 257 0.73 -17.05 -3.79
N HIS A 258 1.49 -16.39 -4.66
CA HIS A 258 2.90 -16.09 -4.46
C HIS A 258 3.00 -14.72 -3.76
N ILE A 259 3.00 -14.73 -2.44
CA ILE A 259 3.16 -13.52 -1.65
C ILE A 259 4.60 -13.03 -1.76
N GLY A 260 4.76 -11.77 -2.06
CA GLY A 260 6.08 -11.19 -2.20
C GLY A 260 6.09 -9.69 -1.95
N TYR A 261 7.26 -9.12 -2.13
CA TYR A 261 7.43 -7.69 -2.06
C TYR A 261 7.98 -7.12 -3.36
N ILE A 262 7.64 -5.89 -3.61
CA ILE A 262 8.20 -5.09 -4.69
C ILE A 262 9.04 -3.96 -4.10
N LYS A 263 10.10 -3.61 -4.81
CA LYS A 263 10.92 -2.42 -4.56
C LYS A 263 11.40 -1.83 -5.89
N HIS A 264 11.84 -0.58 -5.87
CA HIS A 264 12.43 0.03 -7.04
C HIS A 264 13.78 -0.65 -7.38
N LYS A 265 14.00 -0.92 -8.68
CA LYS A 265 15.27 -1.49 -9.15
C LYS A 265 16.43 -0.54 -8.87
N GLY A 266 17.58 -1.11 -8.57
CA GLY A 266 18.79 -0.33 -8.30
C GLY A 266 18.82 0.36 -6.92
N THR A 267 17.71 0.41 -6.17
CA THR A 267 17.74 0.87 -4.78
C THR A 267 18.15 -0.28 -3.86
N LYS A 268 19.05 0.03 -2.91
CA LYS A 268 19.33 -0.88 -1.80
C LYS A 268 18.27 -0.66 -0.74
N LEU A 269 17.85 -1.75 -0.10
CA LEU A 269 16.99 -1.65 1.06
C LEU A 269 17.72 -0.94 2.19
N SER A 270 16.98 -0.11 2.93
CA SER A 270 17.44 0.41 4.20
C SER A 270 17.54 -0.73 5.24
N LYS A 271 18.25 -0.49 6.34
CA LYS A 271 18.29 -1.43 7.45
C LYS A 271 16.88 -1.73 7.99
N LEU A 272 15.98 -0.73 8.00
CA LEU A 272 14.58 -0.91 8.40
C LEU A 272 13.82 -1.78 7.40
N GLY A 273 14.06 -1.59 6.10
CA GLY A 273 13.48 -2.44 5.06
C GLY A 273 13.92 -3.90 5.18
N GLU A 274 15.18 -4.16 5.50
CA GLU A 274 15.70 -5.52 5.75
C GLU A 274 14.99 -6.17 6.96
N ILE A 275 14.90 -5.48 8.08
CA ILE A 275 14.20 -5.94 9.29
C ILE A 275 12.73 -6.25 8.97
N TYR A 276 12.06 -5.37 8.23
CA TYR A 276 10.66 -5.58 7.85
C TYR A 276 10.47 -6.84 6.99
N ILE A 277 11.35 -7.04 6.00
CA ILE A 277 11.32 -8.24 5.15
C ILE A 277 11.58 -9.50 5.97
N ASP A 278 12.52 -9.47 6.90
CA ASP A 278 12.79 -10.63 7.76
C ASP A 278 11.59 -10.92 8.69
N ALA A 279 10.89 -9.91 9.18
CA ALA A 279 9.64 -10.09 9.90
C ALA A 279 8.54 -10.71 9.01
N LEU A 280 8.46 -10.35 7.73
CA LEU A 280 7.52 -10.95 6.78
C LEU A 280 7.82 -12.42 6.49
N LYS A 281 9.08 -12.82 6.37
CA LYS A 281 9.48 -14.22 6.13
C LYS A 281 9.06 -15.17 7.26
N ASN A 282 8.91 -14.67 8.48
CA ASN A 282 8.43 -15.48 9.61
C ASN A 282 7.01 -16.03 9.43
N TYR A 283 6.27 -15.56 8.43
CA TYR A 283 4.94 -16.06 8.10
C TYR A 283 4.95 -17.25 7.13
N GLU A 284 6.07 -17.58 6.48
CA GLU A 284 6.21 -18.78 5.65
C GLU A 284 5.79 -20.05 6.39
N ASN A 285 6.18 -20.18 7.66
CA ASN A 285 5.87 -21.35 8.51
C ASN A 285 4.46 -21.29 9.16
N LYS A 286 3.66 -20.26 8.87
CA LYS A 286 2.32 -20.07 9.41
C LYS A 286 1.23 -20.22 8.33
N VAL A 287 1.63 -20.59 7.14
CA VAL A 287 0.70 -21.01 6.09
C VAL A 287 0.10 -22.33 6.52
N LEU A 288 -1.22 -22.33 6.78
CA LEU A 288 -2.00 -23.49 7.25
C LEU A 288 -2.08 -24.59 6.19
#